data_9d64846d883cdec60151080636819283
#
_entry.id   9d64846d883cdec60151080636819283
#
_cell.length_a   1.000
_cell.length_b   1.000
_cell.length_c   1.000
_cell.angle_alpha   90.00
_cell.angle_beta   90.00
_cell.angle_gamma   90.00
#
_symmetry.space_group_name_H-M   'P 1'
#
loop_
_entity.id
_entity.type
_entity.pdbx_description
1 polymer ?
#
loop_
_entity_poly.entity_id
_entity_poly.type
_entity_poly.pdbx_seq_one_letter_code
_entity_poly.pdbx_strand_id
1 'polypeptide(L)'
;MSKVGTETAGMSDEHASLMDGMYRYQRHIYDLTRKYYLLGRDSTIRNLDVPDGGTLLEVGCGTGRNMAFAHRHFPTAKLFGLDISQEMLISARKTFATKATIPEFRVADATAFTPREFGVSGFDRILISYALSMIPDWERAVDASIAALNPGGQLHIVDFGQQEGLPRWFRRILQAWLAKFHVTPRPDLREVLEAQAHEHYAQLIFETVGGGYVWRAAIISKRS
;
A
#
# COMPACT_ATOMS: atom_id res chain seq x y z
N MET A 1 -13.03 -9.86 -33.27
CA MET A 1 -13.03 -9.07 -32.02
C MET A 1 -13.11 -10.06 -30.87
N SER A 2 -12.22 -10.07 -29.98
CA SER A 2 -12.07 -10.87 -28.72
C SER A 2 -10.78 -11.65 -28.65
N LYS A 3 -9.68 -11.00 -28.30
CA LYS A 3 -8.43 -11.63 -27.80
C LYS A 3 -7.72 -10.81 -26.70
N VAL A 4 -8.25 -9.65 -26.30
CA VAL A 4 -7.59 -8.76 -25.32
C VAL A 4 -7.94 -9.09 -23.87
N GLY A 5 -9.05 -9.79 -23.60
CA GLY A 5 -9.52 -10.06 -22.24
C GLY A 5 -8.88 -11.29 -21.55
N THR A 6 -8.18 -12.16 -22.28
CA THR A 6 -7.61 -13.40 -21.72
C THR A 6 -6.15 -13.24 -21.27
N GLU A 7 -5.41 -12.27 -21.79
CA GLU A 7 -3.99 -12.08 -21.40
C GLU A 7 -3.85 -11.35 -20.05
N THR A 8 -4.70 -10.39 -19.76
CA THR A 8 -4.65 -9.65 -18.47
C THR A 8 -5.09 -10.50 -17.28
N ALA A 9 -6.06 -11.40 -17.45
CA ALA A 9 -6.48 -12.33 -16.38
C ALA A 9 -5.38 -13.37 -16.07
N GLY A 10 -4.68 -13.88 -17.09
CA GLY A 10 -3.58 -14.82 -16.90
C GLY A 10 -2.36 -14.22 -16.18
N MET A 11 -2.04 -12.95 -16.45
CA MET A 11 -0.93 -12.25 -15.78
C MET A 11 -1.24 -11.97 -14.30
N SER A 12 -2.47 -11.66 -13.92
CA SER A 12 -2.86 -11.44 -12.52
C SER A 12 -2.83 -12.75 -11.71
N ASP A 13 -3.29 -13.86 -12.30
CA ASP A 13 -3.29 -15.18 -11.66
C ASP A 13 -1.86 -15.73 -11.49
N GLU A 14 -0.99 -15.52 -12.47
CA GLU A 14 0.42 -15.91 -12.41
C GLU A 14 1.18 -15.08 -11.38
N HIS A 15 0.91 -13.78 -11.29
CA HIS A 15 1.47 -12.90 -10.26
C HIS A 15 0.97 -13.27 -8.86
N ALA A 16 -0.30 -13.57 -8.69
CA ALA A 16 -0.87 -14.03 -7.43
C ALA A 16 -0.23 -15.35 -6.97
N SER A 17 -0.05 -16.32 -7.88
CA SER A 17 0.57 -17.60 -7.57
C SER A 17 2.05 -17.49 -7.21
N LEU A 18 2.79 -16.61 -7.88
CA LEU A 18 4.19 -16.28 -7.56
C LEU A 18 4.30 -15.64 -6.18
N MET A 19 3.43 -14.71 -5.86
CA MET A 19 3.37 -14.06 -4.55
C MET A 19 3.02 -15.04 -3.45
N ASP A 20 2.04 -15.92 -3.64
CA ASP A 20 1.68 -16.98 -2.67
C ASP A 20 2.83 -17.95 -2.42
N GLY A 21 3.55 -18.39 -3.46
CA GLY A 21 4.72 -19.25 -3.35
C GLY A 21 5.87 -18.59 -2.58
N MET A 22 6.12 -17.31 -2.83
CA MET A 22 7.17 -16.54 -2.19
C MET A 22 6.85 -16.27 -0.71
N TYR A 23 5.60 -15.93 -0.38
CA TYR A 23 5.15 -15.68 0.98
C TYR A 23 5.09 -16.94 1.85
N ARG A 24 4.79 -18.10 1.28
CA ARG A 24 4.77 -19.37 2.02
C ARG A 24 6.14 -19.75 2.60
N TYR A 25 7.22 -19.49 1.86
CA TYR A 25 8.59 -19.84 2.27
C TYR A 25 9.25 -18.79 3.16
N GLN A 26 8.91 -17.49 2.99
CA GLN A 26 9.57 -16.37 3.65
C GLN A 26 8.78 -15.76 4.82
N ARG A 27 7.56 -16.22 5.10
CA ARG A 27 6.61 -15.61 6.03
C ARG A 27 7.18 -15.27 7.41
N HIS A 28 7.95 -16.16 8.02
CA HIS A 28 8.47 -15.95 9.38
C HIS A 28 9.70 -15.01 9.43
N ILE A 29 10.55 -15.06 8.43
CA ILE A 29 11.75 -14.19 8.34
C ILE A 29 11.32 -12.78 7.87
N TYR A 30 10.38 -12.73 6.96
CA TYR A 30 9.86 -11.50 6.38
C TYR A 30 9.14 -10.63 7.42
N ASP A 31 8.27 -11.19 8.27
CA ASP A 31 7.57 -10.45 9.31
C ASP A 31 8.51 -9.95 10.44
N LEU A 32 9.51 -10.73 10.81
CA LEU A 32 10.45 -10.35 11.86
C LEU A 32 11.39 -9.23 11.43
N THR A 33 11.89 -9.29 10.18
CA THR A 33 12.81 -8.29 9.64
C THR A 33 12.09 -6.98 9.30
N ARG A 34 10.86 -7.02 8.79
CA ARG A 34 10.05 -5.81 8.46
C ARG A 34 9.88 -4.83 9.62
N LYS A 35 9.92 -5.30 10.86
CA LYS A 35 9.79 -4.44 12.04
C LYS A 35 10.90 -3.37 12.12
N TYR A 36 12.11 -3.68 11.68
CA TYR A 36 13.29 -2.87 11.92
C TYR A 36 13.69 -1.96 10.75
N TYR A 37 13.29 -2.24 9.53
CA TYR A 37 13.72 -1.46 8.37
C TYR A 37 12.62 -0.68 7.65
N LEU A 38 11.34 -0.82 8.03
CA LEU A 38 10.26 -0.01 7.47
C LEU A 38 10.13 1.32 8.23
N LEU A 39 11.12 2.17 8.05
CA LEU A 39 11.15 3.51 8.65
C LEU A 39 9.97 4.35 8.16
N GLY A 40 9.50 5.28 8.98
CA GLY A 40 8.42 6.20 8.60
C GLY A 40 7.01 5.59 8.62
N ARG A 41 6.87 4.27 8.53
CA ARG A 41 5.58 3.58 8.48
C ARG A 41 4.66 3.93 9.65
N ASP A 42 5.15 3.73 10.88
CA ASP A 42 4.34 3.94 12.09
C ASP A 42 3.97 5.42 12.28
N SER A 43 4.86 6.35 11.86
CA SER A 43 4.54 7.79 11.86
C SER A 43 3.54 8.15 10.77
N THR A 44 3.64 7.58 9.57
CA THR A 44 2.64 7.77 8.52
C THR A 44 1.26 7.31 9.00
N ILE A 45 1.16 6.13 9.63
CA ILE A 45 -0.13 5.63 10.14
C ILE A 45 -0.70 6.55 11.22
N ARG A 46 0.11 7.04 12.16
CA ARG A 46 -0.37 7.98 13.19
C ARG A 46 -0.90 9.29 12.61
N ASN A 47 -0.33 9.71 11.50
CA ASN A 47 -0.67 10.98 10.84
C ASN A 47 -1.75 10.82 9.74
N LEU A 48 -2.43 9.67 9.66
CA LEU A 48 -3.52 9.47 8.68
C LEU A 48 -4.71 10.40 8.96
N ASP A 49 -4.89 10.82 10.20
CA ASP A 49 -6.01 11.69 10.61
C ASP A 49 -7.36 11.17 10.08
N VAL A 50 -7.64 9.89 10.36
CA VAL A 50 -8.90 9.26 9.94
C VAL A 50 -10.05 9.89 10.71
N PRO A 51 -11.09 10.42 10.04
CA PRO A 51 -12.25 10.99 10.72
C PRO A 51 -12.95 9.96 11.61
N ASP A 52 -13.62 10.42 12.67
CA ASP A 52 -14.43 9.55 13.51
C ASP A 52 -15.52 8.83 12.70
N GLY A 53 -15.54 7.50 12.77
CA GLY A 53 -16.42 6.66 11.96
C GLY A 53 -16.08 6.61 10.48
N GLY A 54 -15.01 7.29 10.07
CA GLY A 54 -14.52 7.34 8.69
C GLY A 54 -13.96 6.01 8.20
N THR A 55 -13.69 5.94 6.90
CA THR A 55 -13.22 4.76 6.19
C THR A 55 -11.71 4.81 5.94
N LEU A 56 -10.99 3.74 6.26
CA LEU A 56 -9.57 3.56 5.95
C LEU A 56 -9.37 2.26 5.18
N LEU A 57 -8.85 2.37 3.95
CA LEU A 57 -8.40 1.24 3.14
C LEU A 57 -6.88 1.12 3.20
N GLU A 58 -6.35 -0.07 3.40
CA GLU A 58 -4.94 -0.40 3.13
C GLU A 58 -4.84 -1.24 1.85
N VAL A 59 -4.10 -0.73 0.86
CA VAL A 59 -3.79 -1.43 -0.40
C VAL A 59 -2.48 -2.19 -0.23
N GLY A 60 -2.51 -3.50 -0.50
CA GLY A 60 -1.41 -4.41 -0.19
C GLY A 60 -1.25 -4.62 1.32
N CYS A 61 -2.36 -4.94 2.02
CA CYS A 61 -2.41 -4.98 3.48
C CYS A 61 -1.63 -6.14 4.11
N GLY A 62 -1.21 -7.12 3.33
CA GLY A 62 -0.43 -8.26 3.80
C GLY A 62 -1.08 -8.97 4.98
N THR A 63 -0.32 -9.16 6.06
CA THR A 63 -0.76 -9.84 7.29
C THR A 63 -1.64 -8.97 8.22
N GLY A 64 -2.04 -7.77 7.79
CA GLY A 64 -2.92 -6.87 8.53
C GLY A 64 -2.25 -6.14 9.72
N ARG A 65 -0.91 -6.16 9.79
CA ARG A 65 -0.18 -5.54 10.90
C ARG A 65 -0.39 -4.03 11.00
N ASN A 66 -0.34 -3.33 9.87
CA ASN A 66 -0.57 -1.88 9.83
C ASN A 66 -2.01 -1.55 10.22
N MET A 67 -2.97 -2.35 9.75
CA MET A 67 -4.37 -2.26 10.12
C MET A 67 -4.56 -2.42 11.64
N ALA A 68 -3.84 -3.39 12.26
CA ALA A 68 -3.89 -3.58 13.71
C ALA A 68 -3.25 -2.41 14.48
N PHE A 69 -2.27 -1.73 13.87
CA PHE A 69 -1.68 -0.51 14.43
C PHE A 69 -2.64 0.68 14.26
N ALA A 70 -3.24 0.84 13.07
CA ALA A 70 -4.22 1.88 12.79
C ALA A 70 -5.45 1.79 13.69
N HIS A 71 -5.97 0.59 13.93
CA HIS A 71 -7.12 0.37 14.82
C HIS A 71 -6.91 0.89 16.26
N ARG A 72 -5.66 0.86 16.78
CA ARG A 72 -5.34 1.40 18.09
C ARG A 72 -5.36 2.93 18.14
N HIS A 73 -5.11 3.58 17.02
CA HIS A 73 -5.08 5.05 16.90
C HIS A 73 -6.42 5.62 16.46
N PHE A 74 -7.18 4.84 15.67
CA PHE A 74 -8.46 5.22 15.10
C PHE A 74 -9.49 4.12 15.41
N PRO A 75 -9.91 3.97 16.68
CA PRO A 75 -10.76 2.84 17.10
C PRO A 75 -12.17 2.88 16.52
N THR A 76 -12.65 4.05 16.10
CA THR A 76 -13.97 4.25 15.47
C THR A 76 -13.95 4.07 13.95
N ALA A 77 -12.76 4.01 13.32
CA ALA A 77 -12.62 3.88 11.87
C ALA A 77 -13.13 2.52 11.38
N LYS A 78 -13.79 2.54 10.22
CA LYS A 78 -14.13 1.34 9.45
C LYS A 78 -12.91 0.97 8.62
N LEU A 79 -12.34 -0.20 8.90
CA LEU A 79 -11.08 -0.64 8.31
C LEU A 79 -11.33 -1.63 7.18
N PHE A 80 -10.67 -1.41 6.05
CA PHE A 80 -10.72 -2.22 4.85
C PHE A 80 -9.29 -2.56 4.41
N GLY A 81 -9.07 -3.79 3.96
CA GLY A 81 -7.77 -4.21 3.44
C GLY A 81 -7.92 -5.01 2.16
N LEU A 82 -7.12 -4.71 1.15
CA LEU A 82 -6.98 -5.57 0.00
C LEU A 82 -5.55 -6.09 -0.14
N ASP A 83 -5.46 -7.29 -0.65
CA ASP A 83 -4.19 -7.90 -1.05
C ASP A 83 -4.47 -8.90 -2.17
N ILE A 84 -3.52 -9.10 -3.08
CA ILE A 84 -3.67 -10.09 -4.15
C ILE A 84 -3.49 -11.51 -3.61
N SER A 85 -2.78 -11.68 -2.49
CA SER A 85 -2.50 -12.98 -1.87
C SER A 85 -3.59 -13.38 -0.87
N GLN A 86 -4.30 -14.46 -1.16
CA GLN A 86 -5.25 -15.05 -0.24
C GLN A 86 -4.59 -15.54 1.06
N GLU A 87 -3.37 -16.05 0.98
CA GLU A 87 -2.59 -16.53 2.14
C GLU A 87 -2.29 -15.41 3.13
N MET A 88 -1.97 -14.19 2.59
CA MET A 88 -1.78 -13.01 3.42
C MET A 88 -3.05 -12.62 4.14
N LEU A 89 -4.20 -12.66 3.47
CA LEU A 89 -5.49 -12.32 4.08
C LEU A 89 -5.96 -13.35 5.11
N ILE A 90 -5.62 -14.63 4.95
CA ILE A 90 -5.83 -15.64 6.00
C ILE A 90 -5.05 -15.24 7.26
N SER A 91 -3.81 -14.82 7.10
CA SER A 91 -2.97 -14.34 8.21
C SER A 91 -3.49 -13.04 8.81
N ALA A 92 -3.98 -12.10 7.97
CA ALA A 92 -4.59 -10.87 8.41
C ALA A 92 -5.83 -11.11 9.29
N ARG A 93 -6.73 -12.01 8.86
CA ARG A 93 -7.91 -12.41 9.66
C ARG A 93 -7.50 -13.01 11.01
N LYS A 94 -6.43 -13.81 11.06
CA LYS A 94 -5.90 -14.35 12.33
C LYS A 94 -5.39 -13.24 13.26
N THR A 95 -4.77 -12.19 12.72
CA THR A 95 -4.31 -11.01 13.50
C THR A 95 -5.47 -10.31 14.22
N PHE A 96 -6.69 -10.42 13.69
CA PHE A 96 -7.89 -9.80 14.24
C PHE A 96 -8.85 -10.78 14.94
N ALA A 97 -8.56 -12.09 14.95
CA ALA A 97 -9.49 -13.11 15.48
C ALA A 97 -9.94 -12.89 16.94
N THR A 98 -9.13 -12.20 17.74
CA THR A 98 -9.42 -11.89 19.16
C THR A 98 -9.85 -10.44 19.38
N LYS A 99 -10.04 -9.65 18.33
CA LYS A 99 -10.40 -8.23 18.43
C LYS A 99 -11.90 -8.03 18.26
N ALA A 100 -12.43 -7.02 18.93
CA ALA A 100 -13.86 -6.68 18.86
C ALA A 100 -14.29 -6.21 17.46
N THR A 101 -13.38 -5.58 16.71
CA THR A 101 -13.63 -5.11 15.34
C THR A 101 -12.74 -5.89 14.39
N ILE A 102 -13.33 -6.51 13.37
CA ILE A 102 -12.62 -7.23 12.31
C ILE A 102 -12.72 -6.37 11.05
N PRO A 103 -11.58 -5.95 10.47
CA PRO A 103 -11.58 -5.28 9.18
C PRO A 103 -12.19 -6.14 8.08
N GLU A 104 -12.76 -5.51 7.07
CA GLU A 104 -13.13 -6.22 5.85
C GLU A 104 -11.90 -6.46 5.00
N PHE A 105 -11.59 -7.72 4.72
CA PHE A 105 -10.45 -8.12 3.88
C PHE A 105 -10.93 -8.74 2.58
N ARG A 106 -10.40 -8.24 1.43
CA ARG A 106 -10.72 -8.73 0.09
C ARG A 106 -9.47 -9.10 -0.70
N VAL A 107 -9.54 -10.25 -1.38
CA VAL A 107 -8.59 -10.58 -2.44
C VAL A 107 -8.96 -9.71 -3.65
N ALA A 108 -8.08 -8.78 -4.00
CA ALA A 108 -8.32 -7.86 -5.12
C ALA A 108 -6.98 -7.39 -5.72
N ASP A 109 -7.03 -7.05 -7.00
CA ASP A 109 -5.91 -6.42 -7.70
C ASP A 109 -5.90 -4.92 -7.36
N ALA A 110 -4.77 -4.44 -6.85
CA ALA A 110 -4.56 -3.04 -6.52
C ALA A 110 -4.72 -2.09 -7.72
N THR A 111 -4.60 -2.60 -8.95
CA THR A 111 -4.67 -1.82 -10.19
C THR A 111 -6.09 -1.65 -10.74
N ALA A 112 -7.09 -2.34 -10.16
CA ALA A 112 -8.43 -2.41 -10.74
C ALA A 112 -9.58 -2.46 -9.73
N PHE A 113 -9.31 -2.30 -8.42
CA PHE A 113 -10.36 -2.32 -7.39
C PHE A 113 -11.27 -1.09 -7.44
N THR A 114 -12.47 -1.24 -6.91
CA THR A 114 -13.43 -0.15 -6.77
C THR A 114 -14.02 -0.09 -5.34
N PRO A 115 -14.42 1.09 -4.84
CA PRO A 115 -15.04 1.23 -3.52
C PRO A 115 -16.33 0.40 -3.37
N ARG A 116 -17.07 0.20 -4.48
CA ARG A 116 -18.33 -0.58 -4.49
C ARG A 116 -18.13 -2.03 -4.08
N GLU A 117 -16.97 -2.61 -4.35
CA GLU A 117 -16.62 -3.97 -3.92
C GLU A 117 -16.57 -4.08 -2.40
N PHE A 118 -16.33 -2.97 -1.71
CA PHE A 118 -16.31 -2.87 -0.25
C PHE A 118 -17.62 -2.30 0.33
N GLY A 119 -18.65 -2.14 -0.48
CA GLY A 119 -19.95 -1.62 -0.05
C GLY A 119 -19.93 -0.14 0.35
N VAL A 120 -18.94 0.64 -0.10
CA VAL A 120 -18.79 2.07 0.17
C VAL A 120 -18.76 2.87 -1.14
N SER A 121 -19.00 4.18 -1.05
CA SER A 121 -18.91 5.10 -2.20
C SER A 121 -17.49 5.58 -2.48
N GLY A 122 -16.64 5.58 -1.46
CA GLY A 122 -15.25 6.00 -1.50
C GLY A 122 -14.60 5.85 -0.12
N PHE A 123 -13.33 6.17 -0.03
CA PHE A 123 -12.56 6.08 1.22
C PHE A 123 -12.10 7.46 1.68
N ASP A 124 -12.18 7.72 2.99
CA ASP A 124 -11.68 8.97 3.57
C ASP A 124 -10.16 8.96 3.65
N ARG A 125 -9.59 7.76 3.89
CA ARG A 125 -8.14 7.54 3.87
C ARG A 125 -7.81 6.25 3.14
N ILE A 126 -6.77 6.32 2.32
CA ILE A 126 -6.14 5.15 1.71
C ILE A 126 -4.67 5.14 2.11
N LEU A 127 -4.16 4.00 2.50
CA LEU A 127 -2.75 3.78 2.82
C LEU A 127 -2.13 2.77 1.85
N ILE A 128 -0.99 3.13 1.27
CA ILE A 128 -0.09 2.19 0.59
C ILE A 128 1.24 2.21 1.33
N SER A 129 1.60 1.08 1.95
CA SER A 129 2.78 1.04 2.81
C SER A 129 3.73 -0.07 2.40
N TYR A 130 4.83 0.30 1.77
CA TYR A 130 5.86 -0.62 1.27
C TYR A 130 5.31 -1.72 0.36
N ALA A 131 4.34 -1.35 -0.47
CA ALA A 131 3.69 -2.23 -1.42
C ALA A 131 3.97 -1.85 -2.88
N LEU A 132 4.12 -0.56 -3.21
CA LEU A 132 4.33 -0.10 -4.60
C LEU A 132 5.61 -0.69 -5.22
N SER A 133 6.66 -0.86 -4.41
CA SER A 133 7.90 -1.48 -4.84
C SER A 133 7.75 -2.96 -5.27
N MET A 134 6.61 -3.58 -4.98
CA MET A 134 6.30 -4.99 -5.30
C MET A 134 5.16 -5.14 -6.32
N ILE A 135 4.39 -4.09 -6.60
CA ILE A 135 3.32 -4.10 -7.59
C ILE A 135 3.91 -3.77 -8.97
N PRO A 136 3.79 -4.64 -10.00
CA PRO A 136 4.33 -4.36 -11.33
C PRO A 136 3.76 -3.07 -11.93
N ASP A 137 2.44 -2.96 -12.04
CA ASP A 137 1.72 -1.81 -12.58
C ASP A 137 1.36 -0.82 -11.46
N TRP A 138 2.35 -0.41 -10.66
CA TRP A 138 2.17 0.41 -9.48
C TRP A 138 1.55 1.78 -9.78
N GLU A 139 1.80 2.34 -10.96
CA GLU A 139 1.20 3.60 -11.40
C GLU A 139 -0.33 3.49 -11.48
N ARG A 140 -0.83 2.38 -12.04
CA ARG A 140 -2.28 2.10 -12.07
C ARG A 140 -2.85 1.85 -10.69
N ALA A 141 -2.08 1.26 -9.78
CA ALA A 141 -2.51 1.07 -8.40
C ALA A 141 -2.67 2.41 -7.65
N VAL A 142 -1.79 3.38 -7.93
CA VAL A 142 -1.92 4.74 -7.41
C VAL A 142 -3.14 5.44 -8.02
N ASP A 143 -3.32 5.37 -9.34
CA ASP A 143 -4.46 5.96 -10.04
C ASP A 143 -5.80 5.41 -9.51
N ALA A 144 -5.93 4.09 -9.40
CA ALA A 144 -7.11 3.44 -8.82
C ALA A 144 -7.36 3.88 -7.36
N SER A 145 -6.29 4.08 -6.59
CA SER A 145 -6.39 4.56 -5.21
C SER A 145 -6.87 6.00 -5.13
N ILE A 146 -6.39 6.89 -6.01
CA ILE A 146 -6.86 8.28 -6.06
C ILE A 146 -8.33 8.33 -6.47
N ALA A 147 -8.72 7.56 -7.51
CA ALA A 147 -10.09 7.48 -7.99
C ALA A 147 -11.07 6.91 -6.94
N ALA A 148 -10.57 6.15 -5.98
CA ALA A 148 -11.35 5.55 -4.90
C ALA A 148 -11.55 6.47 -3.67
N LEU A 149 -10.98 7.69 -3.67
CA LEU A 149 -11.12 8.63 -2.55
C LEU A 149 -12.50 9.30 -2.52
N ASN A 150 -13.01 9.53 -1.33
CA ASN A 150 -14.10 10.47 -1.11
C ASN A 150 -13.63 11.92 -1.43
N PRO A 151 -14.55 12.86 -1.72
CA PRO A 151 -14.23 14.28 -1.74
C PRO A 151 -13.55 14.71 -0.43
N GLY A 152 -12.35 15.31 -0.51
CA GLY A 152 -11.52 15.65 0.65
C GLY A 152 -10.80 14.46 1.28
N GLY A 153 -10.91 13.27 0.69
CA GLY A 153 -10.15 12.09 1.08
C GLY A 153 -8.66 12.20 0.78
N GLN A 154 -7.86 11.33 1.38
CA GLN A 154 -6.39 11.39 1.26
C GLN A 154 -5.81 10.01 1.01
N LEU A 155 -4.91 9.92 0.02
CA LEU A 155 -4.05 8.77 -0.22
C LEU A 155 -2.68 9.05 0.43
N HIS A 156 -2.28 8.19 1.35
CA HIS A 156 -0.96 8.24 1.99
C HIS A 156 -0.10 7.09 1.48
N ILE A 157 1.10 7.42 1.04
CA ILE A 157 2.09 6.48 0.54
C ILE A 157 3.35 6.57 1.40
N VAL A 158 3.90 5.43 1.79
CA VAL A 158 5.22 5.31 2.37
C VAL A 158 5.94 4.13 1.71
N ASP A 159 7.08 4.38 1.08
CA ASP A 159 7.86 3.33 0.40
C ASP A 159 9.36 3.67 0.41
N PHE A 160 10.18 2.74 -0.08
CA PHE A 160 11.61 2.95 -0.20
C PHE A 160 11.93 4.07 -1.19
N GLY A 161 12.76 5.03 -0.76
CA GLY A 161 13.34 6.04 -1.64
C GLY A 161 14.61 5.53 -2.34
N GLN A 162 15.33 6.44 -3.00
CA GLN A 162 16.53 6.10 -3.78
C GLN A 162 17.83 6.15 -2.97
N GLN A 163 17.75 6.43 -1.66
CA GLN A 163 18.87 6.49 -0.72
C GLN A 163 20.00 7.46 -1.17
N GLU A 164 19.63 8.52 -1.86
CA GLU A 164 20.55 9.49 -2.49
C GLU A 164 21.46 10.21 -1.49
N GLY A 165 21.00 10.45 -0.27
CA GLY A 165 21.74 11.06 0.82
C GLY A 165 22.52 10.08 1.69
N LEU A 166 22.54 8.78 1.37
CA LEU A 166 23.25 7.77 2.15
C LEU A 166 24.62 7.43 1.53
N PRO A 167 25.60 6.98 2.33
CA PRO A 167 26.90 6.54 1.82
C PRO A 167 26.74 5.47 0.72
N ARG A 168 27.53 5.58 -0.34
CA ARG A 168 27.43 4.71 -1.54
C ARG A 168 27.56 3.22 -1.20
N TRP A 169 28.39 2.86 -0.23
CA TRP A 169 28.57 1.47 0.20
C TRP A 169 27.30 0.93 0.88
N PHE A 170 26.67 1.74 1.76
CA PHE A 170 25.44 1.37 2.43
C PHE A 170 24.29 1.20 1.44
N ARG A 171 24.13 2.17 0.50
CA ARG A 171 23.14 2.10 -0.57
C ARG A 171 23.26 0.81 -1.38
N ARG A 172 24.49 0.42 -1.79
CA ARG A 172 24.72 -0.81 -2.54
C ARG A 172 24.31 -2.06 -1.76
N ILE A 173 24.65 -2.14 -0.48
CA ILE A 173 24.28 -3.27 0.39
C ILE A 173 22.76 -3.34 0.53
N LEU A 174 22.11 -2.21 0.79
CA LEU A 174 20.65 -2.14 0.95
C LEU A 174 19.93 -2.54 -0.35
N GLN A 175 20.34 -2.01 -1.49
CA GLN A 175 19.75 -2.35 -2.79
C GLN A 175 19.92 -3.83 -3.13
N ALA A 176 21.11 -4.40 -2.90
CA ALA A 176 21.36 -5.83 -3.09
C ALA A 176 20.49 -6.69 -2.15
N TRP A 177 20.26 -6.21 -0.94
CA TRP A 177 19.37 -6.88 0.01
C TRP A 177 17.91 -6.79 -0.41
N LEU A 178 17.41 -5.62 -0.81
CA LEU A 178 16.04 -5.41 -1.31
C LEU A 178 15.75 -6.30 -2.54
N ALA A 179 16.72 -6.39 -3.46
CA ALA A 179 16.59 -7.21 -4.66
C ALA A 179 16.35 -8.70 -4.35
N LYS A 180 16.90 -9.23 -3.24
CA LYS A 180 16.63 -10.62 -2.81
C LYS A 180 15.18 -10.87 -2.42
N PHE A 181 14.43 -9.81 -2.10
CA PHE A 181 13.01 -9.87 -1.74
C PHE A 181 12.11 -9.34 -2.87
N HIS A 182 12.63 -9.19 -4.09
CA HIS A 182 11.90 -8.65 -5.24
C HIS A 182 11.32 -7.24 -4.98
N VAL A 183 11.95 -6.48 -4.09
CA VAL A 183 11.59 -5.11 -3.80
C VAL A 183 12.38 -4.20 -4.72
N THR A 184 11.69 -3.48 -5.60
CA THR A 184 12.28 -2.54 -6.54
C THR A 184 11.81 -1.12 -6.21
N PRO A 185 12.63 -0.29 -5.53
CA PRO A 185 12.30 1.10 -5.29
C PRO A 185 12.01 1.84 -6.59
N ARG A 186 10.97 2.66 -6.61
CA ARG A 186 10.49 3.36 -7.82
C ARG A 186 11.20 4.71 -7.94
N PRO A 187 12.16 4.89 -8.86
CA PRO A 187 12.93 6.14 -8.96
C PRO A 187 12.08 7.31 -9.43
N ASP A 188 11.07 7.03 -10.23
CA ASP A 188 10.11 7.94 -10.85
C ASP A 188 8.86 8.20 -10.00
N LEU A 189 8.78 7.63 -8.78
CA LEU A 189 7.61 7.74 -7.91
C LEU A 189 7.13 9.18 -7.76
N ARG A 190 8.03 10.12 -7.51
CA ARG A 190 7.66 11.52 -7.31
C ARG A 190 7.03 12.13 -8.57
N GLU A 191 7.65 11.92 -9.72
CA GLU A 191 7.21 12.47 -11.01
C GLU A 191 5.83 11.94 -11.40
N VAL A 192 5.62 10.64 -11.19
CA VAL A 192 4.32 9.98 -11.44
C VAL A 192 3.25 10.53 -10.49
N LEU A 193 3.55 10.66 -9.19
CA LEU A 193 2.60 11.22 -8.23
C LEU A 193 2.24 12.68 -8.54
N GLU A 194 3.20 13.50 -9.00
CA GLU A 194 2.96 14.87 -9.45
C GLU A 194 2.02 14.89 -10.66
N ALA A 195 2.25 14.03 -11.65
CA ALA A 195 1.41 13.94 -12.84
C ALA A 195 -0.02 13.48 -12.51
N GLN A 196 -0.17 12.42 -11.74
CA GLN A 196 -1.49 11.89 -11.34
C GLN A 196 -2.26 12.84 -10.43
N ALA A 197 -1.58 13.49 -9.46
CA ALA A 197 -2.22 14.51 -8.63
C ALA A 197 -2.75 15.68 -9.48
N HIS A 198 -2.01 16.09 -10.52
CA HIS A 198 -2.47 17.11 -11.47
C HIS A 198 -3.68 16.64 -12.28
N GLU A 199 -3.65 15.41 -12.81
CA GLU A 199 -4.75 14.82 -13.60
C GLU A 199 -6.04 14.72 -12.79
N HIS A 200 -5.96 14.32 -11.52
CA HIS A 200 -7.09 14.23 -10.60
C HIS A 200 -7.41 15.55 -9.88
N TYR A 201 -6.81 16.67 -10.26
CA TYR A 201 -6.98 17.97 -9.59
C TYR A 201 -6.73 17.92 -8.08
N ALA A 202 -5.85 17.04 -7.62
CA ALA A 202 -5.50 16.84 -6.22
C ALA A 202 -4.23 17.61 -5.83
N GLN A 203 -3.99 17.76 -4.53
CA GLN A 203 -2.75 18.34 -4.01
C GLN A 203 -1.79 17.22 -3.60
N LEU A 204 -0.52 17.32 -4.03
CA LEU A 204 0.54 16.42 -3.57
C LEU A 204 1.39 17.11 -2.48
N ILE A 205 1.66 16.38 -1.41
CA ILE A 205 2.71 16.67 -0.42
C ILE A 205 3.71 15.52 -0.52
N PHE A 206 5.00 15.82 -0.71
CA PHE A 206 6.05 14.81 -0.85
C PHE A 206 7.21 15.10 0.08
N GLU A 207 7.65 14.11 0.84
CA GLU A 207 8.71 14.21 1.82
C GLU A 207 9.76 13.10 1.65
N THR A 208 11.02 13.49 1.77
CA THR A 208 12.16 12.58 1.80
C THR A 208 12.67 12.44 3.23
N VAL A 209 12.76 11.22 3.75
CA VAL A 209 13.12 10.94 5.13
C VAL A 209 14.38 10.06 5.19
N GLY A 210 15.24 10.31 6.18
CA GLY A 210 16.41 9.49 6.43
C GLY A 210 17.42 9.45 5.29
N GLY A 211 17.73 10.62 4.69
CA GLY A 211 18.67 10.71 3.56
C GLY A 211 18.18 9.96 2.30
N GLY A 212 16.90 9.99 2.06
CA GLY A 212 16.30 9.29 0.91
C GLY A 212 16.04 7.80 1.14
N TYR A 213 16.19 7.32 2.37
CA TYR A 213 15.85 5.93 2.70
C TYR A 213 14.37 5.64 2.48
N VAL A 214 13.52 6.59 2.86
CA VAL A 214 12.07 6.51 2.74
C VAL A 214 11.54 7.75 2.05
N TRP A 215 10.60 7.54 1.17
CA TRP A 215 9.73 8.56 0.61
C TRP A 215 8.33 8.44 1.21
N ARG A 216 7.78 9.59 1.59
CA ARG A 216 6.39 9.70 2.03
C ARG A 216 5.67 10.67 1.12
N ALA A 217 4.45 10.33 0.76
CA ALA A 217 3.60 11.21 -0.01
C ALA A 217 2.18 11.20 0.54
N ALA A 218 1.49 12.33 0.41
CA ALA A 218 0.06 12.44 0.61
C ALA A 218 -0.56 13.15 -0.60
N ILE A 219 -1.56 12.51 -1.21
CA ILE A 219 -2.39 13.09 -2.26
C ILE A 219 -3.74 13.40 -1.65
N ILE A 220 -4.14 14.67 -1.69
CA ILE A 220 -5.36 15.19 -1.07
C ILE A 220 -6.35 15.53 -2.17
N SER A 221 -7.46 14.79 -2.24
CA SER A 221 -8.56 15.07 -3.17
C SER A 221 -9.22 16.39 -2.81
N LYS A 222 -9.62 17.17 -3.82
CA LYS A 222 -10.38 18.42 -3.57
C LYS A 222 -11.73 18.10 -2.91
N ARG A 223 -12.14 18.99 -2.02
CA ARG A 223 -13.53 19.03 -1.58
C ARG A 223 -14.37 19.60 -2.72
N SER A 224 -15.37 18.85 -3.18
CA SER A 224 -16.37 19.37 -4.12
C SER A 224 -17.25 20.43 -3.43
#